data_501b495215e8c548477a96d1d8ff5021
#
_entry.id   501b495215e8c548477a96d1d8ff5021
#
_cell.length_a   1.000
_cell.length_b   1.000
_cell.length_c   1.000
_cell.angle_alpha   90.00
_cell.angle_beta   90.00
_cell.angle_gamma   90.00
#
_symmetry.space_group_name_H-M   'P 1'
#
loop_
_entity.id
_entity.type
_entity.pdbx_description
1 polymer ?
#
loop_
_entity_poly.entity_id
_entity_poly.type
_entity_poly.pdbx_seq_one_letter_code
_entity_poly.pdbx_strand_id
1 'polypeptide(L)'
;TSLDSDLKKYEKIAQDIWSFAEMGYQEENSSKLLQKTLNDEGFKVSKVVAGIPTAFVATYGSGTPVIAILGEYDALPGLSQKAVPYKLSNDGKAGHACGHHLFGTASAAAAIAIKKYLENEKLKGTVKYFGCPAEEGGSGKVYMTKAGLFNDADVALHWHPGDRNSASFGNAMANKSAKF
;
A
#
# COMPACT_ATOMS: atom_id res chain seq x y z
N THR A 1 16.91 -11.91 8.38
CA THR A 1 16.37 -11.72 7.01
C THR A 1 16.78 -10.35 6.46
N SER A 2 16.68 -10.13 5.16
CA SER A 2 16.91 -8.80 4.56
C SER A 2 15.93 -7.75 5.08
N LEU A 3 14.76 -8.16 5.56
CA LEU A 3 13.78 -7.28 6.19
C LEU A 3 14.27 -6.76 7.54
N ASP A 4 14.94 -7.59 8.34
CA ASP A 4 15.46 -7.18 9.66
C ASP A 4 16.56 -6.12 9.51
N SER A 5 17.43 -6.27 8.50
CA SER A 5 18.49 -5.28 8.24
C SER A 5 17.97 -3.93 7.80
N ASP A 6 16.81 -3.89 7.14
CA ASP A 6 16.18 -2.69 6.59
C ASP A 6 15.07 -2.13 7.49
N LEU A 7 14.86 -2.70 8.69
CA LEU A 7 13.74 -2.35 9.59
C LEU A 7 13.66 -0.83 9.85
N LYS A 8 14.77 -0.20 10.21
CA LYS A 8 14.81 1.26 10.47
C LYS A 8 14.39 2.10 9.27
N LYS A 9 14.69 1.65 8.05
CA LYS A 9 14.26 2.29 6.81
C LYS A 9 12.73 2.25 6.69
N TYR A 10 12.14 1.08 6.92
CA TYR A 10 10.68 0.91 6.83
C TYR A 10 9.94 1.61 7.95
N GLU A 11 10.47 1.59 9.18
CA GLU A 11 9.95 2.38 10.29
C GLU A 11 9.88 3.89 9.94
N LYS A 12 10.96 4.41 9.35
CA LYS A 12 11.00 5.82 8.92
C LYS A 12 9.97 6.14 7.85
N ILE A 13 9.80 5.27 6.85
CA ILE A 13 8.79 5.45 5.79
C ILE A 13 7.39 5.45 6.40
N ALA A 14 7.07 4.50 7.28
CA ALA A 14 5.78 4.43 7.94
C ALA A 14 5.51 5.69 8.81
N GLN A 15 6.51 6.17 9.54
CA GLN A 15 6.40 7.40 10.34
C GLN A 15 6.21 8.65 9.49
N ASP A 16 6.85 8.73 8.32
CA ASP A 16 6.68 9.84 7.39
C ASP A 16 5.25 9.87 6.83
N ILE A 17 4.74 8.72 6.35
CA ILE A 17 3.36 8.61 5.87
C ILE A 17 2.37 8.93 7.00
N TRP A 18 2.61 8.41 8.22
CA TRP A 18 1.79 8.75 9.39
C TRP A 18 1.77 10.26 9.66
N SER A 19 2.90 10.94 9.49
CA SER A 19 3.02 12.38 9.70
C SER A 19 2.36 13.21 8.59
N PHE A 20 2.36 12.72 7.35
CA PHE A 20 1.67 13.38 6.24
C PHE A 20 0.16 13.37 6.44
N ALA A 21 -0.40 12.26 6.92
CA ALA A 21 -1.81 12.08 7.22
C ALA A 21 -2.74 12.60 6.10
N GLU A 22 -2.43 12.25 4.87
CA GLU A 22 -3.13 12.71 3.68
C GLU A 22 -4.39 11.89 3.43
N MET A 23 -5.50 12.56 3.18
CA MET A 23 -6.78 11.92 2.91
C MET A 23 -6.87 11.39 1.47
N GLY A 24 -7.84 10.51 1.24
CA GLY A 24 -8.06 9.87 -0.04
C GLY A 24 -8.07 10.82 -1.23
N TYR A 25 -7.37 10.44 -2.29
CA TYR A 25 -7.06 11.22 -3.51
C TYR A 25 -6.15 12.44 -3.30
N GLN A 26 -5.67 12.70 -2.09
CA GLN A 26 -4.77 13.80 -1.73
C GLN A 26 -3.42 13.27 -1.21
N GLU A 27 -3.16 11.99 -1.32
CA GLU A 27 -1.98 11.29 -0.77
C GLU A 27 -0.72 11.52 -1.63
N GLU A 28 -0.42 12.78 -1.94
CA GLU A 28 0.68 13.11 -2.85
C GLU A 28 2.06 12.75 -2.30
N ASN A 29 2.34 13.10 -1.05
CA ASN A 29 3.65 12.85 -0.43
C ASN A 29 3.81 11.36 -0.12
N SER A 30 2.78 10.72 0.41
CA SER A 30 2.75 9.29 0.71
C SER A 30 2.99 8.46 -0.55
N SER A 31 2.26 8.76 -1.63
CA SER A 31 2.43 8.12 -2.93
C SER A 31 3.83 8.34 -3.51
N LYS A 32 4.33 9.59 -3.50
CA LYS A 32 5.68 9.92 -3.99
C LYS A 32 6.78 9.19 -3.21
N LEU A 33 6.64 9.09 -1.88
CA LEU A 33 7.60 8.40 -1.02
C LEU A 33 7.66 6.90 -1.34
N LEU A 34 6.51 6.23 -1.46
CA LEU A 34 6.45 4.81 -1.83
C LEU A 34 6.95 4.56 -3.26
N GLN A 35 6.58 5.42 -4.22
CA GLN A 35 7.10 5.36 -5.59
C GLN A 35 8.62 5.47 -5.62
N LYS A 36 9.18 6.45 -4.89
CA LYS A 36 10.63 6.63 -4.77
C LYS A 36 11.29 5.42 -4.15
N THR A 37 10.75 4.90 -3.05
CA THR A 37 11.29 3.72 -2.36
C THR A 37 11.37 2.51 -3.29
N LEU A 38 10.31 2.23 -4.05
CA LEU A 38 10.30 1.11 -4.99
C LEU A 38 11.18 1.34 -6.20
N ASN A 39 11.21 2.57 -6.73
CA ASN A 39 12.11 2.92 -7.83
C ASN A 39 13.59 2.79 -7.45
N ASP A 40 13.98 3.24 -6.27
CA ASP A 40 15.34 3.11 -5.74
C ASP A 40 15.76 1.64 -5.56
N GLU A 41 14.79 0.76 -5.34
CA GLU A 41 14.98 -0.70 -5.27
C GLU A 41 14.89 -1.38 -6.65
N GLY A 42 14.81 -0.62 -7.75
CA GLY A 42 14.87 -1.15 -9.12
C GLY A 42 13.53 -1.56 -9.72
N PHE A 43 12.41 -1.19 -9.12
CA PHE A 43 11.09 -1.36 -9.74
C PHE A 43 10.86 -0.30 -10.82
N LYS A 44 10.23 -0.68 -11.92
CA LYS A 44 9.71 0.25 -12.92
C LYS A 44 8.36 0.80 -12.46
N VAL A 45 8.28 2.10 -12.20
CA VAL A 45 7.08 2.76 -11.67
C VAL A 45 6.26 3.39 -12.79
N SER A 46 5.00 2.97 -12.90
CA SER A 46 3.97 3.59 -13.74
C SER A 46 3.06 4.45 -12.85
N LYS A 47 3.05 5.75 -13.10
CA LYS A 47 2.33 6.77 -12.30
C LYS A 47 0.98 7.10 -12.91
N VAL A 48 0.09 7.69 -12.10
CA VAL A 48 -1.23 8.21 -12.53
C VAL A 48 -2.05 7.12 -13.25
N VAL A 49 -2.06 5.91 -12.68
CA VAL A 49 -2.82 4.81 -13.25
C VAL A 49 -4.32 4.97 -12.98
N ALA A 50 -5.16 4.44 -13.85
CA ALA A 50 -6.62 4.58 -13.79
C ALA A 50 -7.12 6.04 -13.73
N GLY A 51 -6.31 7.01 -14.20
CA GLY A 51 -6.64 8.44 -14.12
C GLY A 51 -6.57 9.03 -12.70
N ILE A 52 -6.02 8.31 -11.72
CA ILE A 52 -5.89 8.75 -10.33
C ILE A 52 -4.48 9.27 -10.09
N PRO A 53 -4.29 10.57 -9.76
CA PRO A 53 -2.96 11.17 -9.61
C PRO A 53 -2.05 10.49 -8.58
N THR A 54 -2.64 9.96 -7.52
CA THR A 54 -1.93 9.33 -6.41
C THR A 54 -1.81 7.81 -6.54
N ALA A 55 -2.48 7.18 -7.54
CA ALA A 55 -2.35 5.76 -7.82
C ALA A 55 -1.13 5.45 -8.69
N PHE A 56 -0.47 4.32 -8.44
CA PHE A 56 0.67 3.86 -9.23
C PHE A 56 0.82 2.35 -9.19
N VAL A 57 1.59 1.82 -10.15
CA VAL A 57 2.01 0.43 -10.16
C VAL A 57 3.53 0.38 -10.29
N ALA A 58 4.19 -0.36 -9.41
CA ALA A 58 5.62 -0.61 -9.49
C ALA A 58 5.85 -2.09 -9.83
N THR A 59 6.55 -2.35 -10.92
CA THR A 59 6.74 -3.70 -11.48
C THR A 59 8.22 -4.07 -11.50
N TYR A 60 8.51 -5.30 -11.06
CA TYR A 60 9.82 -5.93 -11.18
C TYR A 60 9.70 -7.34 -11.76
N GLY A 61 10.72 -7.76 -12.53
CA GLY A 61 10.78 -9.08 -13.14
C GLY A 61 9.99 -9.19 -14.45
N SER A 62 9.83 -10.41 -14.92
CA SER A 62 9.09 -10.71 -16.14
C SER A 62 8.62 -12.16 -16.16
N GLY A 63 7.54 -12.42 -16.89
CA GLY A 63 6.94 -13.76 -17.00
C GLY A 63 6.06 -14.09 -15.79
N THR A 64 5.63 -15.35 -15.76
CA THR A 64 4.74 -15.89 -14.74
C THR A 64 5.50 -16.64 -13.63
N PRO A 65 4.95 -16.72 -12.40
CA PRO A 65 3.69 -16.11 -11.98
C PRO A 65 3.78 -14.58 -11.85
N VAL A 66 2.65 -13.90 -12.03
CA VAL A 66 2.48 -12.46 -11.74
C VAL A 66 1.83 -12.31 -10.37
N ILE A 67 2.60 -11.83 -9.40
CA ILE A 67 2.16 -11.65 -8.02
C ILE A 67 1.85 -10.18 -7.79
N ALA A 68 0.59 -9.86 -7.53
CA ALA A 68 0.14 -8.54 -7.14
C ALA A 68 0.19 -8.38 -5.62
N ILE A 69 0.79 -7.30 -5.14
CA ILE A 69 0.82 -6.91 -3.73
C ILE A 69 0.17 -5.54 -3.63
N LEU A 70 -0.89 -5.44 -2.83
CA LEU A 70 -1.65 -4.21 -2.67
C LEU A 70 -1.15 -3.45 -1.43
N GLY A 71 -1.09 -2.12 -1.52
CA GLY A 71 -0.76 -1.25 -0.40
C GLY A 71 -1.62 -0.01 -0.42
N GLU A 72 -2.11 0.40 0.74
CA GLU A 72 -2.91 1.60 0.97
C GLU A 72 -2.12 2.60 1.79
N TYR A 73 -2.46 3.88 1.72
CA TYR A 73 -1.73 4.96 2.41
C TYR A 73 -2.58 6.22 2.67
N ASP A 74 -3.89 6.12 2.57
CA ASP A 74 -4.82 7.20 2.90
C ASP A 74 -5.15 7.25 4.39
N ALA A 75 -5.36 8.47 4.90
CA ALA A 75 -5.74 8.76 6.27
C ALA A 75 -7.23 9.08 6.38
N LEU A 76 -7.75 9.00 7.59
CA LEU A 76 -9.14 9.31 7.94
C LEU A 76 -9.30 10.74 8.44
N PRO A 77 -10.36 11.47 8.04
CA PRO A 77 -10.62 12.81 8.51
C PRO A 77 -10.97 12.84 10.01
N GLY A 78 -10.44 13.81 10.73
CA GLY A 78 -10.77 14.05 12.14
C GLY A 78 -10.22 13.02 13.13
N LEU A 79 -9.42 12.05 12.68
CA LEU A 79 -8.90 10.96 13.51
C LEU A 79 -7.40 11.07 13.80
N SER A 80 -6.89 12.31 13.89
CA SER A 80 -5.50 12.53 14.28
C SER A 80 -5.24 12.01 15.70
N GLN A 81 -4.06 11.43 15.91
CA GLN A 81 -3.67 10.81 17.16
C GLN A 81 -2.21 11.14 17.46
N LYS A 82 -1.91 11.53 18.70
CA LYS A 82 -0.52 11.64 19.16
C LYS A 82 0.10 10.28 19.37
N ALA A 83 1.42 10.19 19.19
CA ALA A 83 2.19 8.96 19.40
C ALA A 83 2.37 8.66 20.89
N VAL A 84 1.27 8.34 21.58
CA VAL A 84 1.22 8.00 23.02
C VAL A 84 0.34 6.76 23.22
N PRO A 85 0.53 5.97 24.29
CA PRO A 85 -0.17 4.70 24.49
C PRO A 85 -1.62 4.86 24.99
N TYR A 86 -2.20 6.04 24.87
CA TYR A 86 -3.58 6.33 25.26
C TYR A 86 -4.21 7.28 24.24
N LYS A 87 -5.53 7.33 24.17
CA LYS A 87 -6.27 8.17 23.22
C LYS A 87 -6.00 9.66 23.50
N LEU A 88 -5.33 10.32 22.58
CA LEU A 88 -5.05 11.75 22.63
C LEU A 88 -5.02 12.33 21.21
N SER A 89 -6.07 13.08 20.86
CA SER A 89 -6.18 13.71 19.55
C SER A 89 -5.09 14.78 19.33
N ASN A 90 -4.73 14.98 18.08
CA ASN A 90 -3.81 16.02 17.63
C ASN A 90 -4.60 17.08 16.82
N ASP A 91 -5.46 17.84 17.54
CA ASP A 91 -6.21 18.99 17.01
C ASP A 91 -7.22 18.69 15.89
N GLY A 92 -7.86 17.51 15.90
CA GLY A 92 -8.96 17.16 14.99
C GLY A 92 -8.59 17.07 13.51
N LYS A 93 -7.31 17.04 13.19
CA LYS A 93 -6.80 16.82 11.83
C LYS A 93 -7.01 15.38 11.35
N ALA A 94 -6.69 15.10 10.11
CA ALA A 94 -6.65 13.72 9.59
C ALA A 94 -5.58 12.88 10.30
N GLY A 95 -5.77 11.57 10.37
CA GLY A 95 -4.81 10.66 10.96
C GLY A 95 -5.01 9.20 10.52
N HIS A 96 -3.96 8.40 10.67
CA HIS A 96 -3.94 6.99 10.25
C HIS A 96 -4.56 6.07 11.32
N ALA A 97 -5.84 6.25 11.60
CA ALA A 97 -6.56 5.42 12.57
C ALA A 97 -6.80 3.97 12.06
N CYS A 98 -6.81 3.77 10.75
CA CYS A 98 -6.92 2.45 10.13
C CYS A 98 -5.55 1.76 9.90
N GLY A 99 -4.45 2.48 10.11
CA GLY A 99 -3.10 1.90 9.99
C GLY A 99 -2.56 1.81 8.57
N HIS A 100 -3.12 2.52 7.59
CA HIS A 100 -2.68 2.47 6.19
C HIS A 100 -1.22 2.91 5.97
N HIS A 101 -0.66 3.74 6.85
CA HIS A 101 0.78 4.06 6.86
C HIS A 101 1.66 2.82 7.05
N LEU A 102 1.20 1.85 7.87
CA LEU A 102 1.85 0.54 8.03
C LEU A 102 1.57 -0.35 6.82
N PHE A 103 0.32 -0.35 6.35
CA PHE A 103 -0.12 -1.19 5.24
C PHE A 103 0.68 -0.89 3.96
N GLY A 104 0.74 0.35 3.52
CA GLY A 104 1.50 0.73 2.32
C GLY A 104 2.98 0.41 2.44
N THR A 105 3.57 0.69 3.59
CA THR A 105 5.01 0.47 3.85
C THR A 105 5.37 -1.00 3.89
N ALA A 106 4.65 -1.82 4.65
CA ALA A 106 4.99 -3.23 4.79
C ALA A 106 4.68 -4.03 3.51
N SER A 107 3.65 -3.63 2.75
CA SER A 107 3.42 -4.17 1.41
C SER A 107 4.57 -3.85 0.44
N ALA A 108 5.13 -2.64 0.50
CA ALA A 108 6.32 -2.29 -0.28
C ALA A 108 7.55 -3.11 0.16
N ALA A 109 7.75 -3.27 1.46
CA ALA A 109 8.81 -4.12 2.00
C ALA A 109 8.66 -5.58 1.55
N ALA A 110 7.45 -6.13 1.53
CA ALA A 110 7.16 -7.47 1.04
C ALA A 110 7.48 -7.60 -0.46
N ALA A 111 7.07 -6.64 -1.29
CA ALA A 111 7.41 -6.62 -2.72
C ALA A 111 8.92 -6.61 -2.95
N ILE A 112 9.66 -5.79 -2.20
CA ILE A 112 11.12 -5.72 -2.25
C ILE A 112 11.76 -7.05 -1.80
N ALA A 113 11.23 -7.69 -0.76
CA ALA A 113 11.72 -8.98 -0.30
C ALA A 113 11.52 -10.09 -1.35
N ILE A 114 10.35 -10.12 -2.02
CA ILE A 114 10.09 -11.06 -3.12
C ILE A 114 11.05 -10.80 -4.28
N LYS A 115 11.26 -9.52 -4.65
CA LYS A 115 12.25 -9.18 -5.67
C LYS A 115 13.62 -9.75 -5.34
N LYS A 116 14.13 -9.49 -4.11
CA LYS A 116 15.43 -10.00 -3.66
C LYS A 116 15.48 -11.55 -3.69
N TYR A 117 14.37 -12.21 -3.36
CA TYR A 117 14.27 -13.66 -3.44
C TYR A 117 14.36 -14.16 -4.89
N LEU A 118 13.62 -13.55 -5.82
CA LEU A 118 13.68 -13.90 -7.25
C LEU A 118 15.10 -13.73 -7.80
N GLU A 119 15.80 -12.66 -7.42
CA GLU A 119 17.18 -12.41 -7.85
C GLU A 119 18.15 -13.47 -7.31
N ASN A 120 18.10 -13.74 -6.01
CA ASN A 120 19.01 -14.67 -5.33
C ASN A 120 18.86 -16.11 -5.85
N GLU A 121 17.62 -16.54 -6.03
CA GLU A 121 17.28 -17.89 -6.51
C GLU A 121 17.28 -17.98 -8.04
N LYS A 122 17.53 -16.87 -8.76
CA LYS A 122 17.49 -16.79 -10.24
C LYS A 122 16.16 -17.30 -10.83
N LEU A 123 15.07 -17.00 -10.14
CA LEU A 123 13.74 -17.41 -10.54
C LEU A 123 13.11 -16.41 -11.51
N LYS A 124 12.28 -16.92 -12.44
CA LYS A 124 11.41 -16.09 -13.27
C LYS A 124 10.11 -15.81 -12.54
N GLY A 125 9.53 -14.67 -12.80
CA GLY A 125 8.27 -14.20 -12.24
C GLY A 125 8.20 -12.69 -12.25
N THR A 126 7.01 -12.18 -12.05
CA THR A 126 6.74 -10.74 -11.98
C THR A 126 6.15 -10.42 -10.62
N VAL A 127 6.69 -9.42 -9.93
CA VAL A 127 6.06 -8.85 -8.76
C VAL A 127 5.59 -7.43 -9.08
N LYS A 128 4.32 -7.13 -8.78
CA LYS A 128 3.71 -5.83 -8.96
C LYS A 128 3.23 -5.31 -7.61
N TYR A 129 3.75 -4.15 -7.19
CA TYR A 129 3.16 -3.41 -6.09
C TYR A 129 2.13 -2.43 -6.66
N PHE A 130 0.92 -2.49 -6.13
CA PHE A 130 -0.17 -1.58 -6.47
C PHE A 130 -0.35 -0.57 -5.35
N GLY A 131 0.01 0.68 -5.62
CA GLY A 131 -0.30 1.81 -4.73
C GLY A 131 -1.77 2.18 -4.91
N CYS A 132 -2.58 1.82 -3.92
CA CYS A 132 -4.04 1.92 -3.94
C CYS A 132 -4.50 3.08 -3.05
N PRO A 133 -4.75 4.29 -3.58
CA PRO A 133 -5.23 5.42 -2.81
C PRO A 133 -6.72 5.30 -2.49
N ALA A 134 -7.16 6.14 -1.55
CA ALA A 134 -8.57 6.43 -1.27
C ALA A 134 -9.43 5.19 -0.98
N GLU A 135 -8.93 4.28 -0.14
CA GLU A 135 -9.72 3.15 0.33
C GLU A 135 -10.87 3.65 1.22
N GLU A 136 -10.60 4.61 2.10
CA GLU A 136 -11.53 5.19 3.06
C GLU A 136 -12.61 6.05 2.37
N GLY A 137 -13.61 5.37 1.80
CA GLY A 137 -14.78 5.98 1.17
C GLY A 137 -14.60 6.48 -0.26
N GLY A 138 -13.37 6.44 -0.81
CA GLY A 138 -13.09 6.88 -2.19
C GLY A 138 -13.13 5.75 -3.22
N SER A 139 -13.03 4.49 -2.79
CA SER A 139 -13.09 3.29 -3.65
C SER A 139 -12.04 3.27 -4.77
N GLY A 140 -10.80 3.72 -4.49
CA GLY A 140 -9.74 3.79 -5.51
C GLY A 140 -9.50 2.48 -6.26
N LYS A 141 -9.51 1.34 -5.54
CA LYS A 141 -9.35 0.02 -6.17
C LYS A 141 -10.45 -0.35 -7.16
N VAL A 142 -11.67 0.17 -7.00
CA VAL A 142 -12.76 -0.05 -7.95
C VAL A 142 -12.42 0.56 -9.31
N TYR A 143 -11.88 1.78 -9.32
CA TYR A 143 -11.43 2.43 -10.56
C TYR A 143 -10.24 1.70 -11.18
N MET A 144 -9.28 1.27 -10.35
CA MET A 144 -8.12 0.50 -10.79
C MET A 144 -8.55 -0.85 -11.42
N THR A 145 -9.54 -1.52 -10.84
CA THR A 145 -10.11 -2.76 -11.37
C THR A 145 -10.84 -2.51 -12.70
N LYS A 146 -11.65 -1.46 -12.78
CA LYS A 146 -12.32 -1.07 -14.03
C LYS A 146 -11.34 -0.72 -15.16
N ALA A 147 -10.18 -0.18 -14.82
CA ALA A 147 -9.09 0.08 -15.76
C ALA A 147 -8.30 -1.18 -16.14
N GLY A 148 -8.66 -2.36 -15.62
CA GLY A 148 -8.02 -3.64 -15.96
C GLY A 148 -6.64 -3.86 -15.36
N LEU A 149 -6.23 -3.07 -14.35
CA LEU A 149 -4.87 -3.11 -13.82
C LEU A 149 -4.50 -4.44 -13.16
N PHE A 150 -5.49 -5.23 -12.75
CA PHE A 150 -5.29 -6.52 -12.08
C PHE A 150 -5.49 -7.73 -13.01
N ASN A 151 -5.83 -7.51 -14.29
CA ASN A 151 -6.24 -8.60 -15.20
C ASN A 151 -5.16 -9.62 -15.51
N ASP A 152 -3.88 -9.25 -15.39
CA ASP A 152 -2.74 -10.11 -15.62
C ASP A 152 -2.14 -10.71 -14.35
N ALA A 153 -2.74 -10.47 -13.19
CA ALA A 153 -2.28 -11.03 -11.92
C ALA A 153 -2.77 -12.48 -11.75
N ASP A 154 -1.85 -13.40 -11.50
CA ASP A 154 -2.18 -14.80 -11.16
C ASP A 154 -2.67 -14.90 -9.70
N VAL A 155 -2.16 -14.03 -8.82
CA VAL A 155 -2.57 -13.92 -7.42
C VAL A 155 -2.47 -12.48 -6.95
N ALA A 156 -3.41 -12.05 -6.11
CA ALA A 156 -3.38 -10.79 -5.41
C ALA A 156 -3.28 -11.03 -3.90
N LEU A 157 -2.25 -10.47 -3.28
CA LEU A 157 -2.00 -10.57 -1.85
C LEU A 157 -2.21 -9.21 -1.20
N HIS A 158 -2.84 -9.25 -0.05
CA HIS A 158 -3.21 -8.09 0.71
C HIS A 158 -3.19 -8.45 2.19
N TRP A 159 -2.83 -7.51 3.05
CA TRP A 159 -2.93 -7.66 4.49
C TRP A 159 -3.53 -6.38 5.09
N HIS A 160 -3.93 -6.42 6.33
CA HIS A 160 -4.39 -5.23 7.03
C HIS A 160 -3.88 -5.25 8.47
N PRO A 161 -3.45 -4.12 9.05
CA PRO A 161 -3.07 -4.03 10.46
C PRO A 161 -4.21 -4.51 11.37
N GLY A 162 -3.89 -5.33 12.36
CA GLY A 162 -4.86 -5.91 13.29
C GLY A 162 -4.23 -6.20 14.66
N ASP A 163 -5.02 -6.78 15.54
CA ASP A 163 -4.64 -7.10 16.93
C ASP A 163 -3.87 -8.42 17.07
N ARG A 164 -3.73 -9.16 15.98
CA ARG A 164 -3.02 -10.45 15.95
C ARG A 164 -2.44 -10.76 14.57
N ASN A 165 -1.39 -11.55 14.55
CA ASN A 165 -0.84 -12.09 13.32
C ASN A 165 -1.64 -13.32 12.91
N SER A 166 -2.27 -13.27 11.74
CA SER A 166 -3.02 -14.39 11.17
C SER A 166 -2.92 -14.40 9.65
N ALA A 167 -2.96 -15.60 9.07
CA ALA A 167 -3.21 -15.77 7.66
C ALA A 167 -4.58 -16.45 7.52
N SER A 168 -5.52 -15.78 6.87
CA SER A 168 -6.88 -16.30 6.71
C SER A 168 -7.35 -16.16 5.28
N PHE A 169 -8.15 -17.10 4.85
CA PHE A 169 -8.93 -17.00 3.63
C PHE A 169 -10.37 -16.63 4.04
N GLY A 170 -10.78 -15.41 3.69
CA GLY A 170 -12.12 -14.90 4.02
C GLY A 170 -12.97 -14.69 2.76
N ASN A 171 -14.26 -15.01 2.86
CA ASN A 171 -15.25 -14.61 1.88
C ASN A 171 -15.85 -13.26 2.29
N ALA A 172 -15.97 -12.34 1.34
CA ALA A 172 -16.64 -11.06 1.53
C ALA A 172 -17.75 -10.89 0.49
N MET A 173 -18.85 -10.26 0.92
CA MET A 173 -19.92 -9.85 0.02
C MET A 173 -19.61 -8.46 -0.58
N ALA A 174 -20.13 -8.21 -1.80
CA ALA A 174 -20.05 -6.88 -2.39
C ALA A 174 -20.93 -5.90 -1.61
N ASN A 175 -20.41 -4.69 -1.41
CA ASN A 175 -21.11 -3.60 -0.74
C ASN A 175 -21.51 -2.54 -1.76
N LYS A 176 -22.68 -1.95 -1.57
CA LYS A 176 -23.14 -0.74 -2.26
C LYS A 176 -23.74 0.21 -1.24
N SER A 177 -23.23 1.44 -1.20
CA SER A 177 -23.73 2.49 -0.31
C SER A 177 -24.25 3.69 -1.10
N ALA A 178 -25.21 4.40 -0.54
CA ALA A 178 -25.72 5.66 -1.08
C ALA A 178 -26.01 6.63 0.08
N LYS A 179 -25.80 7.93 -0.18
CA LYS A 179 -26.21 9.02 0.72
C LYS A 179 -27.30 9.81 0.02
N PHE A 180 -28.38 10.11 0.76
CA PHE A 180 -29.53 10.87 0.28
C PHE A 180 -29.62 12.21 1.00
#